data_de16bdea89fe801ba93a92e96c3c2679
#
_entry.id   de16bdea89fe801ba93a92e96c3c2679
#
_cell.length_a   1.000
_cell.length_b   1.000
_cell.length_c   1.000
_cell.angle_alpha   90.00
_cell.angle_beta   90.00
_cell.angle_gamma   90.00
#
_symmetry.space_group_name_H-M   'P 1'
#
loop_
_entity.id
_entity.type
_entity.pdbx_description
1 polymer ?
#
loop_
_entity_poly.entity_id
_entity_poly.type
_entity_poly.pdbx_seq_one_letter_code
_entity_poly.pdbx_strand_id
1 'polypeptide(L)'
;MNILVCPICKGELKDRLGTNKGVTCKNKHSFDYAKEGYLNLHVGKNSKNSGDDKIMVNSRREFLEKGFYEEISLKVNEVLLANLGDEETINKAHTRRLLDIGSGEGYYTNKMQECLKEFEINALDISKEAVMKGAKTYKKINWFVASASAQPFKNNSFDYLTVLFCKIFPDEFARIIKNQGFLVVVTSNKDHLVDIKKVVYPIIKYENSDPNDELKEKFTLISRENLFYKKMVYGDDIKNLFNMTPYRWKSPKEGVEKLNSLTELEVTVDVNIDIYSLNKVILKN
;
A
#
# COMPACT_ATOMS: atom_id res chain seq x y z
N MET A 1 -1.39 -16.18 -14.24
CA MET A 1 -1.93 -15.64 -12.97
C MET A 1 -3.42 -15.96 -12.87
N ASN A 2 -3.82 -16.91 -12.02
CA ASN A 2 -5.23 -17.41 -12.01
C ASN A 2 -6.10 -16.73 -10.91
N ILE A 3 -5.71 -15.53 -10.45
CA ILE A 3 -6.42 -14.81 -9.38
C ILE A 3 -7.18 -13.56 -9.87
N LEU A 4 -7.03 -13.20 -11.16
CA LEU A 4 -7.62 -11.97 -11.68
C LEU A 4 -9.07 -12.15 -12.13
N VAL A 5 -9.89 -11.13 -11.84
CA VAL A 5 -11.25 -11.00 -12.36
C VAL A 5 -11.39 -9.72 -13.20
N CYS A 6 -12.24 -9.80 -14.21
CA CYS A 6 -12.52 -8.65 -15.07
C CYS A 6 -13.19 -7.53 -14.28
N PRO A 7 -12.63 -6.31 -14.26
CA PRO A 7 -13.23 -5.20 -13.53
C PRO A 7 -14.60 -4.77 -14.09
N ILE A 8 -14.91 -5.13 -15.36
CA ILE A 8 -16.15 -4.75 -16.02
C ILE A 8 -17.28 -5.77 -15.73
N CYS A 9 -17.02 -7.08 -15.94
CA CYS A 9 -18.07 -8.10 -15.85
C CYS A 9 -17.84 -9.14 -14.73
N LYS A 10 -16.79 -8.99 -13.92
CA LYS A 10 -16.39 -9.89 -12.81
C LYS A 10 -16.06 -11.34 -13.24
N GLY A 11 -16.09 -11.64 -14.54
CA GLY A 11 -15.65 -12.94 -15.05
C GLY A 11 -14.14 -13.13 -14.92
N GLU A 12 -13.69 -14.38 -14.88
CA GLU A 12 -12.27 -14.73 -14.79
C GLU A 12 -11.47 -14.13 -15.96
N LEU A 13 -10.31 -13.56 -15.65
CA LEU A 13 -9.34 -13.14 -16.66
C LEU A 13 -8.30 -14.25 -16.87
N LYS A 14 -8.02 -14.56 -18.12
CA LYS A 14 -7.01 -15.54 -18.54
C LYS A 14 -5.96 -14.88 -19.43
N ASP A 15 -4.73 -15.39 -19.34
CA ASP A 15 -3.65 -14.94 -20.21
C ASP A 15 -4.02 -15.18 -21.67
N ARG A 16 -3.76 -14.19 -22.53
CA ARG A 16 -3.90 -14.34 -23.97
C ARG A 16 -2.70 -15.10 -24.55
N LEU A 17 -3.02 -16.07 -25.39
CA LEU A 17 -2.00 -16.76 -26.18
C LEU A 17 -1.62 -15.89 -27.39
N GLY A 18 -0.30 -15.80 -27.67
CA GLY A 18 0.21 -15.08 -28.85
C GLY A 18 1.21 -13.96 -28.50
N THR A 19 1.50 -13.12 -29.48
CA THR A 19 2.55 -12.07 -29.41
C THR A 19 2.20 -10.88 -28.52
N ASN A 20 0.90 -10.56 -28.40
CA ASN A 20 0.43 -9.46 -27.57
C ASN A 20 0.12 -9.97 -26.15
N LYS A 21 1.04 -9.72 -25.21
CA LYS A 21 0.87 -10.08 -23.80
C LYS A 21 -0.28 -9.30 -23.17
N GLY A 22 -1.21 -9.99 -22.54
CA GLY A 22 -2.36 -9.40 -21.86
C GLY A 22 -3.30 -10.45 -21.32
N VAL A 23 -4.42 -10.01 -20.76
CA VAL A 23 -5.46 -10.88 -20.21
C VAL A 23 -6.81 -10.58 -20.86
N THR A 24 -7.67 -11.59 -20.93
CA THR A 24 -9.04 -11.44 -21.49
C THR A 24 -10.05 -12.30 -20.72
N CYS A 25 -11.31 -11.87 -20.68
CA CYS A 25 -12.42 -12.65 -20.11
C CYS A 25 -13.30 -13.28 -21.22
N LYS A 26 -14.24 -14.14 -20.81
CA LYS A 26 -15.19 -14.78 -21.73
C LYS A 26 -16.04 -13.77 -22.53
N ASN A 27 -16.30 -12.60 -21.95
CA ASN A 27 -17.06 -11.52 -22.61
C ASN A 27 -16.16 -10.63 -23.49
N LYS A 28 -14.96 -11.08 -23.84
CA LYS A 28 -13.99 -10.42 -24.71
C LYS A 28 -13.47 -9.05 -24.21
N HIS A 29 -13.67 -8.70 -22.92
CA HIS A 29 -12.95 -7.57 -22.35
C HIS A 29 -11.46 -7.93 -22.24
N SER A 30 -10.61 -7.09 -22.81
CA SER A 30 -9.17 -7.32 -22.92
C SER A 30 -8.37 -6.19 -22.28
N PHE A 31 -7.28 -6.57 -21.61
CA PHE A 31 -6.36 -5.64 -20.95
C PHE A 31 -4.93 -6.03 -21.29
N ASP A 32 -4.16 -5.08 -21.80
CA ASP A 32 -2.78 -5.32 -22.23
C ASP A 32 -1.80 -5.00 -21.11
N TYR A 33 -0.72 -5.78 -21.02
CA TYR A 33 0.42 -5.37 -20.22
C TYR A 33 1.09 -4.15 -20.86
N ALA A 34 1.32 -3.13 -20.04
CA ALA A 34 2.16 -2.01 -20.45
C ALA A 34 3.60 -2.48 -20.68
N LYS A 35 4.39 -1.72 -21.45
CA LYS A 35 5.80 -2.04 -21.71
C LYS A 35 6.65 -2.14 -20.44
N GLU A 36 6.26 -1.43 -19.37
CA GLU A 36 6.89 -1.48 -18.07
C GLU A 36 6.59 -2.76 -17.29
N GLY A 37 5.54 -3.51 -17.67
CA GLY A 37 5.16 -4.80 -17.08
C GLY A 37 3.98 -4.74 -16.10
N TYR A 38 3.17 -3.68 -16.07
CA TYR A 38 1.96 -3.60 -15.25
C TYR A 38 0.68 -3.81 -16.07
N LEU A 39 -0.40 -4.26 -15.40
CA LEU A 39 -1.76 -4.28 -15.94
C LEU A 39 -2.55 -3.07 -15.43
N ASN A 40 -3.21 -2.36 -16.36
CA ASN A 40 -4.17 -1.33 -15.97
C ASN A 40 -5.59 -1.94 -15.98
N LEU A 41 -6.10 -2.21 -14.77
CA LEU A 41 -7.44 -2.75 -14.51
C LEU A 41 -8.38 -1.71 -13.89
N HIS A 42 -7.96 -0.44 -13.83
CA HIS A 42 -8.79 0.67 -13.38
C HIS A 42 -9.69 1.14 -14.51
N VAL A 43 -11.00 0.85 -14.41
CA VAL A 43 -12.01 1.21 -15.39
C VAL A 43 -12.90 2.32 -14.81
N GLY A 44 -13.09 3.43 -15.54
CA GLY A 44 -13.97 4.53 -15.14
C GLY A 44 -13.62 5.87 -15.79
N LYS A 45 -14.58 6.80 -15.81
CA LYS A 45 -14.42 8.12 -16.45
C LYS A 45 -13.37 9.01 -15.78
N ASN A 46 -13.04 8.79 -14.50
CA ASN A 46 -12.09 9.59 -13.71
C ASN A 46 -10.69 8.95 -13.58
N SER A 47 -10.36 7.97 -14.41
CA SER A 47 -9.11 7.20 -14.31
C SER A 47 -7.83 8.01 -14.60
N LYS A 48 -7.94 9.19 -15.22
CA LYS A 48 -6.75 9.94 -15.68
C LYS A 48 -6.00 10.72 -14.58
N ASN A 49 -6.69 11.08 -13.48
CA ASN A 49 -6.12 11.92 -12.41
C ASN A 49 -6.38 11.34 -11.00
N SER A 50 -6.47 10.01 -10.87
CA SER A 50 -6.69 9.36 -9.58
C SER A 50 -5.35 9.05 -8.90
N GLY A 51 -5.28 9.30 -7.59
CA GLY A 51 -4.10 9.03 -6.76
C GLY A 51 -3.03 10.14 -6.81
N ASP A 52 -1.85 9.79 -6.39
CA ASP A 52 -0.71 10.71 -6.30
C ASP A 52 -0.26 11.20 -7.67
N ASP A 53 0.01 12.49 -7.76
CA ASP A 53 0.59 13.10 -8.95
C ASP A 53 2.11 12.84 -9.07
N LYS A 54 2.69 13.22 -10.19
CA LYS A 54 4.11 13.00 -10.47
C LYS A 54 5.04 13.66 -9.44
N ILE A 55 4.64 14.80 -8.89
CA ILE A 55 5.47 15.51 -7.88
C ILE A 55 5.46 14.71 -6.59
N MET A 56 4.28 14.27 -6.11
CA MET A 56 4.16 13.44 -4.91
C MET A 56 4.95 12.14 -5.04
N VAL A 57 4.81 11.45 -6.17
CA VAL A 57 5.52 10.18 -6.43
C VAL A 57 7.04 10.38 -6.46
N ASN A 58 7.53 11.45 -7.07
CA ASN A 58 8.96 11.74 -7.12
C ASN A 58 9.51 12.12 -5.74
N SER A 59 8.84 13.05 -5.05
CA SER A 59 9.25 13.48 -3.70
C SER A 59 9.26 12.32 -2.70
N ARG A 60 8.25 11.43 -2.77
CA ARG A 60 8.19 10.23 -1.93
C ARG A 60 9.39 9.32 -2.21
N ARG A 61 9.67 9.05 -3.46
CA ARG A 61 10.80 8.20 -3.83
C ARG A 61 12.12 8.76 -3.33
N GLU A 62 12.41 10.03 -3.62
CA GLU A 62 13.65 10.69 -3.20
C GLU A 62 13.82 10.66 -1.67
N PHE A 63 12.72 10.86 -0.93
CA PHE A 63 12.74 10.83 0.52
C PHE A 63 12.96 9.41 1.07
N LEU A 64 12.22 8.43 0.56
CA LEU A 64 12.27 7.04 1.04
C LEU A 64 13.59 6.35 0.68
N GLU A 65 14.15 6.59 -0.51
CA GLU A 65 15.44 6.03 -0.94
C GLU A 65 16.62 6.48 -0.05
N LYS A 66 16.48 7.60 0.66
CA LYS A 66 17.46 8.07 1.68
C LYS A 66 17.34 7.39 3.04
N GLY A 67 16.40 6.46 3.20
CA GLY A 67 16.24 5.66 4.41
C GLY A 67 15.60 6.39 5.59
N PHE A 68 14.90 7.51 5.38
CA PHE A 68 14.24 8.22 6.47
C PHE A 68 13.12 7.39 7.14
N TYR A 69 12.49 6.45 6.38
CA TYR A 69 11.44 5.55 6.87
C TYR A 69 11.87 4.06 6.82
N GLU A 70 13.17 3.80 6.84
CA GLU A 70 13.69 2.43 6.80
C GLU A 70 13.25 1.63 8.03
N GLU A 71 13.20 2.23 9.21
CA GLU A 71 12.75 1.60 10.45
C GLU A 71 11.30 1.08 10.34
N ILE A 72 10.42 1.80 9.62
CA ILE A 72 9.05 1.33 9.33
C ILE A 72 9.10 0.06 8.48
N SER A 73 9.91 0.08 7.43
CA SER A 73 10.06 -1.06 6.52
C SER A 73 10.62 -2.30 7.22
N LEU A 74 11.63 -2.11 8.07
CA LEU A 74 12.22 -3.19 8.86
C LEU A 74 11.19 -3.79 9.82
N LYS A 75 10.42 -2.94 10.49
CA LYS A 75 9.40 -3.39 11.44
C LYS A 75 8.24 -4.12 10.75
N VAL A 76 7.79 -3.65 9.59
CA VAL A 76 6.79 -4.36 8.79
C VAL A 76 7.29 -5.75 8.38
N ASN A 77 8.54 -5.86 7.94
CA ASN A 77 9.13 -7.13 7.57
C ASN A 77 9.26 -8.09 8.77
N GLU A 78 9.69 -7.59 9.93
CA GLU A 78 9.75 -8.35 11.19
C GLU A 78 8.37 -8.93 11.54
N VAL A 79 7.34 -8.09 11.49
CA VAL A 79 5.96 -8.48 11.77
C VAL A 79 5.45 -9.54 10.78
N LEU A 80 5.74 -9.38 9.48
CA LEU A 80 5.36 -10.36 8.46
C LEU A 80 6.06 -11.70 8.72
N LEU A 81 7.37 -11.71 9.00
CA LEU A 81 8.14 -12.93 9.28
C LEU A 81 7.65 -13.65 10.54
N ALA A 82 7.35 -12.93 11.61
CA ALA A 82 6.85 -13.49 12.87
C ALA A 82 5.49 -14.22 12.71
N ASN A 83 4.73 -13.87 11.67
CA ASN A 83 3.39 -14.44 11.42
C ASN A 83 3.38 -15.42 10.24
N LEU A 84 4.52 -15.89 9.76
CA LEU A 84 4.57 -16.84 8.62
C LEU A 84 3.95 -18.22 8.93
N GLY A 85 3.74 -18.58 10.20
CA GLY A 85 3.37 -19.92 10.64
C GLY A 85 4.55 -20.90 10.54
N ASP A 86 4.42 -22.08 11.15
CA ASP A 86 5.48 -23.09 11.14
C ASP A 86 5.71 -23.65 9.73
N GLU A 87 6.97 -23.82 9.34
CA GLU A 87 7.35 -24.39 8.03
C GLU A 87 6.75 -25.78 7.78
N GLU A 88 6.49 -26.56 8.84
CA GLU A 88 5.88 -27.89 8.77
C GLU A 88 4.41 -27.87 8.33
N THR A 89 3.67 -26.82 8.64
CA THR A 89 2.27 -26.65 8.23
C THR A 89 2.14 -26.09 6.81
N ILE A 90 3.25 -25.68 6.21
CA ILE A 90 3.29 -25.10 4.87
C ILE A 90 3.20 -26.22 3.84
N ASN A 91 2.03 -26.38 3.24
CA ASN A 91 1.91 -27.21 2.05
C ASN A 91 2.78 -26.63 0.92
N LYS A 92 3.98 -27.20 0.70
CA LYS A 92 4.95 -26.75 -0.32
C LYS A 92 4.38 -26.70 -1.75
N ALA A 93 3.21 -27.28 -1.98
CA ALA A 93 2.52 -27.22 -3.26
C ALA A 93 1.75 -25.90 -3.49
N HIS A 94 1.66 -25.03 -2.49
CA HIS A 94 0.86 -23.81 -2.55
C HIS A 94 1.71 -22.55 -2.56
N THR A 95 1.70 -21.80 -3.66
CA THR A 95 2.36 -20.50 -3.74
C THR A 95 1.67 -19.50 -2.81
N ARG A 96 2.38 -18.99 -1.80
CA ARG A 96 1.92 -17.92 -0.92
C ARG A 96 1.88 -16.59 -1.66
N ARG A 97 0.87 -15.78 -1.40
CA ARG A 97 0.68 -14.49 -2.05
C ARG A 97 0.51 -13.36 -1.04
N LEU A 98 1.24 -12.30 -1.28
CA LEU A 98 1.07 -11.01 -0.59
C LEU A 98 0.56 -9.98 -1.60
N LEU A 99 -0.40 -9.15 -1.17
CA LEU A 99 -0.83 -7.96 -1.89
C LEU A 99 -0.56 -6.72 -1.04
N ASP A 100 0.23 -5.80 -1.59
CA ASP A 100 0.42 -4.46 -1.03
C ASP A 100 -0.58 -3.49 -1.68
N ILE A 101 -1.50 -2.97 -0.86
CA ILE A 101 -2.63 -2.15 -1.29
C ILE A 101 -2.31 -0.67 -1.03
N GLY A 102 -2.34 0.14 -2.08
CA GLY A 102 -1.84 1.51 -2.04
C GLY A 102 -0.31 1.53 -2.04
N SER A 103 0.29 0.63 -2.82
CA SER A 103 1.73 0.37 -2.87
C SER A 103 2.58 1.58 -3.30
N GLY A 104 1.94 2.61 -3.85
CA GLY A 104 2.66 3.73 -4.43
C GLY A 104 3.63 3.28 -5.53
N GLU A 105 4.86 3.77 -5.45
CA GLU A 105 5.94 3.40 -6.38
C GLU A 105 6.75 2.17 -5.92
N GLY A 106 6.36 1.55 -4.78
CA GLY A 106 6.81 0.24 -4.36
C GLY A 106 8.02 0.18 -3.45
N TYR A 107 8.38 1.25 -2.77
CA TYR A 107 9.48 1.22 -1.80
C TYR A 107 9.31 0.09 -0.76
N TYR A 108 8.20 0.09 -0.03
CA TYR A 108 7.89 -0.94 0.97
C TYR A 108 7.66 -2.31 0.32
N THR A 109 6.95 -2.34 -0.81
CA THR A 109 6.67 -3.58 -1.56
C THR A 109 7.96 -4.31 -1.96
N ASN A 110 8.98 -3.55 -2.42
CA ASN A 110 10.27 -4.14 -2.78
C ASN A 110 11.01 -4.70 -1.55
N LYS A 111 10.99 -3.97 -0.43
CA LYS A 111 11.59 -4.45 0.83
C LYS A 111 10.91 -5.73 1.33
N MET A 112 9.59 -5.84 1.20
CA MET A 112 8.85 -7.07 1.47
C MET A 112 9.24 -8.20 0.50
N GLN A 113 9.40 -7.90 -0.81
CA GLN A 113 9.83 -8.88 -1.81
C GLN A 113 11.24 -9.43 -1.53
N GLU A 114 12.17 -8.58 -1.10
CA GLU A 114 13.52 -8.99 -0.72
C GLU A 114 13.53 -9.89 0.53
N CYS A 115 12.59 -9.68 1.45
CA CYS A 115 12.42 -10.43 2.68
C CYS A 115 11.67 -11.76 2.46
N LEU A 116 10.57 -11.73 1.70
CA LEU A 116 9.65 -12.84 1.47
C LEU A 116 9.89 -13.50 0.11
N LYS A 117 11.09 -14.09 -0.10
CA LYS A 117 11.54 -14.59 -1.41
C LYS A 117 10.66 -15.69 -2.00
N GLU A 118 9.96 -16.47 -1.15
CA GLU A 118 9.09 -17.58 -1.55
C GLU A 118 7.64 -17.11 -1.85
N PHE A 119 7.37 -15.82 -1.74
CA PHE A 119 6.05 -15.26 -1.99
C PHE A 119 5.92 -14.72 -3.41
N GLU A 120 4.75 -14.89 -3.99
CA GLU A 120 4.28 -14.10 -5.12
C GLU A 120 3.82 -12.73 -4.61
N ILE A 121 4.63 -11.69 -4.83
CA ILE A 121 4.35 -10.33 -4.39
C ILE A 121 3.57 -9.58 -5.45
N ASN A 122 2.48 -8.97 -5.02
CA ASN A 122 1.55 -8.22 -5.86
C ASN A 122 1.42 -6.80 -5.29
N ALA A 123 1.39 -5.81 -6.16
CA ALA A 123 1.29 -4.40 -5.82
C ALA A 123 0.11 -3.75 -6.55
N LEU A 124 -0.74 -3.05 -5.81
CA LEU A 124 -1.91 -2.38 -6.34
C LEU A 124 -1.90 -0.92 -5.90
N ASP A 125 -2.03 -0.01 -6.87
CA ASP A 125 -2.27 1.41 -6.61
C ASP A 125 -3.21 2.00 -7.65
N ILE A 126 -3.92 3.06 -7.29
CA ILE A 126 -4.79 3.78 -8.21
C ILE A 126 -3.99 4.76 -9.08
N SER A 127 -2.82 5.21 -8.61
CA SER A 127 -1.92 6.10 -9.35
C SER A 127 -1.17 5.34 -10.43
N LYS A 128 -1.56 5.55 -11.68
CA LYS A 128 -0.85 4.99 -12.84
C LYS A 128 0.62 5.42 -12.86
N GLU A 129 0.92 6.65 -12.46
CA GLU A 129 2.29 7.20 -12.43
C GLU A 129 3.16 6.43 -11.44
N ALA A 130 2.64 6.16 -10.24
CA ALA A 130 3.34 5.41 -9.21
C ALA A 130 3.60 3.96 -9.66
N VAL A 131 2.56 3.25 -10.11
CA VAL A 131 2.66 1.87 -10.60
C VAL A 131 3.62 1.75 -11.78
N MET A 132 3.58 2.67 -12.74
CA MET A 132 4.49 2.68 -13.88
C MET A 132 5.96 2.79 -13.42
N LYS A 133 6.22 3.66 -12.45
CA LYS A 133 7.56 3.87 -11.89
C LYS A 133 8.06 2.63 -11.14
N GLY A 134 7.20 2.03 -10.31
CA GLY A 134 7.50 0.78 -9.60
C GLY A 134 7.76 -0.39 -10.55
N ALA A 135 6.87 -0.62 -11.50
CA ALA A 135 6.99 -1.68 -12.50
C ALA A 135 8.25 -1.54 -13.39
N LYS A 136 8.69 -0.31 -13.65
CA LYS A 136 9.95 -0.05 -14.36
C LYS A 136 11.17 -0.46 -13.53
N THR A 137 11.11 -0.25 -12.21
CA THR A 137 12.24 -0.47 -11.29
C THR A 137 12.27 -1.90 -10.75
N TYR A 138 11.16 -2.41 -10.24
CA TYR A 138 11.08 -3.66 -9.47
C TYR A 138 10.39 -4.78 -10.27
N LYS A 139 11.18 -5.54 -11.01
CA LYS A 139 10.71 -6.51 -12.03
C LYS A 139 10.14 -7.82 -11.46
N LYS A 140 10.38 -8.11 -10.18
CA LYS A 140 9.91 -9.34 -9.51
C LYS A 140 8.52 -9.21 -8.89
N ILE A 141 7.91 -8.03 -8.98
CA ILE A 141 6.61 -7.70 -8.41
C ILE A 141 5.57 -7.66 -9.53
N ASN A 142 4.38 -8.18 -9.27
CA ASN A 142 3.23 -8.08 -10.17
C ASN A 142 2.49 -6.76 -9.91
N TRP A 143 2.39 -5.91 -10.91
CA TRP A 143 1.91 -4.54 -10.77
C TRP A 143 0.54 -4.33 -11.37
N PHE A 144 -0.38 -3.71 -10.60
CA PHE A 144 -1.75 -3.43 -11.03
C PHE A 144 -2.14 -1.97 -10.76
N VAL A 145 -2.68 -1.31 -11.79
CA VAL A 145 -3.41 -0.06 -11.60
C VAL A 145 -4.86 -0.41 -11.37
N ALA A 146 -5.36 -0.24 -10.14
CA ALA A 146 -6.73 -0.53 -9.77
C ALA A 146 -7.15 0.22 -8.50
N SER A 147 -8.46 0.29 -8.23
CA SER A 147 -8.98 0.86 -6.99
C SER A 147 -8.94 -0.15 -5.84
N ALA A 148 -8.49 0.29 -4.67
CA ALA A 148 -8.54 -0.49 -3.44
C ALA A 148 -9.97 -0.81 -2.99
N SER A 149 -10.97 -0.02 -3.42
CA SER A 149 -12.39 -0.23 -3.12
C SER A 149 -13.10 -1.21 -4.07
N ALA A 150 -12.43 -1.66 -5.14
CA ALA A 150 -13.00 -2.56 -6.15
C ALA A 150 -11.88 -3.38 -6.79
N GLN A 151 -11.25 -4.22 -6.01
CA GLN A 151 -10.04 -4.93 -6.39
C GLN A 151 -10.33 -6.04 -7.41
N PRO A 152 -9.51 -6.15 -8.48
CA PRO A 152 -9.75 -7.09 -9.57
C PRO A 152 -9.22 -8.50 -9.27
N PHE A 153 -9.46 -8.99 -8.05
CA PHE A 153 -9.02 -10.30 -7.60
C PHE A 153 -10.19 -11.19 -7.17
N LYS A 154 -10.02 -12.49 -7.32
CA LYS A 154 -10.94 -13.52 -6.80
C LYS A 154 -11.00 -13.47 -5.28
N ASN A 155 -12.07 -14.01 -4.70
CA ASN A 155 -12.15 -14.22 -3.26
C ASN A 155 -11.04 -15.17 -2.78
N ASN A 156 -10.59 -15.02 -1.54
CA ASN A 156 -9.62 -15.91 -0.88
C ASN A 156 -8.33 -16.10 -1.70
N SER A 157 -7.78 -15.03 -2.28
CA SER A 157 -6.62 -15.08 -3.17
C SER A 157 -5.29 -14.87 -2.47
N PHE A 158 -5.27 -14.16 -1.35
CA PHE A 158 -4.05 -13.71 -0.68
C PHE A 158 -3.89 -14.27 0.72
N ASP A 159 -2.67 -14.66 1.05
CA ASP A 159 -2.28 -15.09 2.39
C ASP A 159 -1.99 -13.88 3.27
N TYR A 160 -1.44 -12.81 2.69
CA TYR A 160 -1.17 -11.54 3.38
C TYR A 160 -1.68 -10.37 2.57
N LEU A 161 -2.25 -9.39 3.28
CA LEU A 161 -2.52 -8.05 2.78
C LEU A 161 -1.70 -7.05 3.59
N THR A 162 -1.11 -6.07 2.92
CA THR A 162 -0.48 -4.93 3.56
C THR A 162 -1.13 -3.63 3.10
N VAL A 163 -1.34 -2.70 4.03
CA VAL A 163 -1.95 -1.39 3.79
C VAL A 163 -1.14 -0.36 4.57
N LEU A 164 -0.27 0.37 3.89
CA LEU A 164 0.61 1.35 4.51
C LEU A 164 0.16 2.77 4.12
N PHE A 165 -0.30 3.54 5.11
CA PHE A 165 -0.74 4.93 4.92
C PHE A 165 -1.81 5.11 3.82
N CYS A 166 -2.63 4.09 3.61
CA CYS A 166 -3.69 4.08 2.60
C CYS A 166 -5.06 3.89 3.25
N LYS A 167 -6.11 4.25 2.52
CA LYS A 167 -7.49 4.11 2.97
C LYS A 167 -7.88 2.65 3.11
N ILE A 168 -8.64 2.35 4.17
CA ILE A 168 -9.12 1.02 4.52
C ILE A 168 -10.46 0.74 3.84
N PHE A 169 -10.65 -0.48 3.33
CA PHE A 169 -11.88 -0.99 2.70
C PHE A 169 -12.18 -2.39 3.23
N PRO A 170 -12.80 -2.51 4.41
CA PRO A 170 -12.92 -3.77 5.15
C PRO A 170 -13.58 -4.91 4.37
N ASP A 171 -14.66 -4.63 3.64
CA ASP A 171 -15.37 -5.64 2.85
C ASP A 171 -14.52 -6.20 1.70
N GLU A 172 -13.77 -5.33 1.00
CA GLU A 172 -12.88 -5.77 -0.08
C GLU A 172 -11.69 -6.56 0.47
N PHE A 173 -11.13 -6.14 1.60
CA PHE A 173 -10.02 -6.85 2.24
C PHE A 173 -10.48 -8.23 2.73
N ALA A 174 -11.64 -8.31 3.41
CA ALA A 174 -12.22 -9.56 3.86
C ALA A 174 -12.57 -10.51 2.71
N ARG A 175 -12.96 -9.97 1.55
CA ARG A 175 -13.28 -10.76 0.36
C ARG A 175 -12.06 -11.46 -0.24
N ILE A 176 -10.94 -10.77 -0.32
CA ILE A 176 -9.76 -11.27 -1.06
C ILE A 176 -8.75 -12.00 -0.19
N ILE A 177 -8.75 -11.76 1.13
CA ILE A 177 -7.88 -12.48 2.06
C ILE A 177 -8.39 -13.91 2.29
N LYS A 178 -7.48 -14.85 2.50
CA LYS A 178 -7.83 -16.23 2.89
C LYS A 178 -8.24 -16.30 4.37
N ASN A 179 -8.98 -17.34 4.76
CA ASN A 179 -9.46 -17.51 6.13
C ASN A 179 -8.38 -17.55 7.22
N GLN A 180 -7.15 -17.96 6.86
CA GLN A 180 -6.00 -17.98 7.75
C GLN A 180 -4.98 -16.89 7.39
N GLY A 181 -5.39 -15.93 6.58
CA GLY A 181 -4.53 -14.83 6.16
C GLY A 181 -4.48 -13.71 7.20
N PHE A 182 -3.41 -12.91 7.10
CA PHE A 182 -3.20 -11.75 7.96
C PHE A 182 -3.25 -10.45 7.17
N LEU A 183 -3.84 -9.43 7.78
CA LEU A 183 -3.85 -8.06 7.29
C LEU A 183 -2.91 -7.23 8.19
N VAL A 184 -1.88 -6.63 7.60
CA VAL A 184 -0.98 -5.69 8.28
C VAL A 184 -1.35 -4.27 7.86
N VAL A 185 -1.63 -3.42 8.83
CA VAL A 185 -2.01 -2.02 8.61
C VAL A 185 -1.02 -1.10 9.29
N VAL A 186 -0.44 -0.16 8.55
CA VAL A 186 0.42 0.90 9.10
C VAL A 186 -0.30 2.23 9.00
N THR A 187 -0.51 2.87 10.14
CA THR A 187 -1.14 4.19 10.23
C THR A 187 -0.30 5.18 11.01
N SER A 188 -0.45 6.46 10.66
CA SER A 188 0.12 7.54 11.46
C SER A 188 -0.58 7.62 12.82
N ASN A 189 0.22 7.73 13.89
CA ASN A 189 -0.27 8.01 15.23
C ASN A 189 -0.26 9.53 15.51
N LYS A 190 -0.61 9.91 16.73
CA LYS A 190 -0.89 11.31 17.12
C LYS A 190 0.26 12.27 16.79
N ASP A 191 1.49 11.88 17.09
CA ASP A 191 2.64 12.77 16.96
C ASP A 191 3.38 12.63 15.60
N HIS A 192 2.84 11.81 14.69
CA HIS A 192 3.44 11.65 13.36
C HIS A 192 3.52 12.97 12.60
N LEU A 193 4.74 13.37 12.24
CA LEU A 193 5.06 14.62 11.54
C LEU A 193 4.50 15.88 12.22
N VAL A 194 4.34 15.83 13.55
CA VAL A 194 3.85 16.96 14.34
C VAL A 194 4.72 18.21 14.14
N ASP A 195 6.02 18.01 13.90
CA ASP A 195 6.99 19.09 13.72
C ASP A 195 6.73 19.88 12.42
N ILE A 196 6.41 19.19 11.31
CA ILE A 196 5.94 19.84 10.09
C ILE A 196 4.63 20.58 10.33
N LYS A 197 3.66 19.94 11.02
CA LYS A 197 2.37 20.55 11.31
C LYS A 197 2.53 21.85 12.11
N LYS A 198 3.45 21.88 13.11
CA LYS A 198 3.76 23.09 13.90
C LYS A 198 4.33 24.22 13.08
N VAL A 199 5.10 23.94 12.03
CA VAL A 199 5.63 24.97 11.13
C VAL A 199 4.57 25.51 10.19
N VAL A 200 3.73 24.62 9.65
CA VAL A 200 2.82 24.91 8.53
C VAL A 200 1.49 25.49 9.01
N TYR A 201 0.96 24.98 10.14
CA TYR A 201 -0.38 25.35 10.62
C TYR A 201 -0.31 26.20 11.89
N PRO A 202 -1.08 27.30 11.98
CA PRO A 202 -1.16 28.10 13.20
C PRO A 202 -1.87 27.35 14.33
N ILE A 203 -2.76 26.43 14.01
CA ILE A 203 -3.49 25.58 14.96
C ILE A 203 -3.48 24.15 14.40
N ILE A 204 -2.98 23.20 15.19
CA ILE A 204 -2.96 21.79 14.81
C ILE A 204 -4.29 21.15 15.24
N LYS A 205 -5.04 20.64 14.26
CA LYS A 205 -6.18 19.76 14.52
C LYS A 205 -5.71 18.31 14.48
N TYR A 206 -5.96 17.59 15.55
CA TYR A 206 -5.68 16.17 15.64
C TYR A 206 -6.93 15.39 15.18
N GLU A 207 -6.85 14.77 14.02
CA GLU A 207 -7.87 13.85 13.52
C GLU A 207 -7.19 12.49 13.40
N ASN A 208 -7.31 11.65 14.44
CA ASN A 208 -6.86 10.26 14.38
C ASN A 208 -8.10 9.38 14.37
N SER A 209 -8.31 8.65 13.27
CA SER A 209 -9.21 7.51 13.26
C SER A 209 -8.40 6.26 13.62
N ASP A 210 -8.89 5.47 14.57
CA ASP A 210 -8.31 4.16 14.84
C ASP A 210 -8.74 3.19 13.73
N PRO A 211 -7.82 2.54 12.99
CA PRO A 211 -8.17 1.57 11.97
C PRO A 211 -9.04 0.43 12.49
N ASN A 212 -8.94 0.12 13.79
CA ASN A 212 -9.79 -0.89 14.41
C ASN A 212 -11.27 -0.53 14.39
N ASP A 213 -11.64 0.75 14.42
CA ASP A 213 -13.03 1.17 14.34
C ASP A 213 -13.67 0.84 12.98
N GLU A 214 -12.91 0.88 11.91
CA GLU A 214 -13.35 0.47 10.57
C GLU A 214 -13.30 -1.06 10.39
N LEU A 215 -12.30 -1.74 10.99
CA LEU A 215 -12.02 -3.15 10.73
C LEU A 215 -12.76 -4.14 11.64
N LYS A 216 -13.14 -3.76 12.86
CA LYS A 216 -13.65 -4.65 13.94
C LYS A 216 -14.83 -5.55 13.56
N GLU A 217 -15.64 -5.16 12.59
CA GLU A 217 -16.76 -6.00 12.13
C GLU A 217 -16.30 -7.21 11.29
N LYS A 218 -15.19 -7.09 10.59
CA LYS A 218 -14.64 -8.10 9.68
C LYS A 218 -13.36 -8.75 10.19
N PHE A 219 -12.61 -8.05 11.01
CA PHE A 219 -11.29 -8.45 11.47
C PHE A 219 -11.14 -8.31 12.98
N THR A 220 -10.34 -9.20 13.56
CA THR A 220 -9.91 -9.13 14.96
C THR A 220 -8.48 -8.61 15.00
N LEU A 221 -8.21 -7.57 15.79
CA LEU A 221 -6.87 -7.08 16.08
C LEU A 221 -6.12 -8.14 16.91
N ILE A 222 -5.01 -8.63 16.38
CA ILE A 222 -4.14 -9.62 17.02
C ILE A 222 -3.06 -8.93 17.85
N SER A 223 -2.38 -7.94 17.26
CA SER A 223 -1.37 -7.14 17.95
C SER A 223 -1.30 -5.74 17.37
N ARG A 224 -0.86 -4.82 18.19
CA ARG A 224 -0.49 -3.46 17.83
C ARG A 224 0.88 -3.15 18.37
N GLU A 225 1.76 -2.69 17.52
CA GLU A 225 3.06 -2.18 17.88
C GLU A 225 3.18 -0.72 17.50
N ASN A 226 3.68 0.11 18.42
CA ASN A 226 3.99 1.51 18.12
C ASN A 226 5.49 1.64 17.81
N LEU A 227 5.79 2.27 16.69
CA LEU A 227 7.14 2.65 16.32
C LEU A 227 7.26 4.17 16.41
N PHE A 228 8.13 4.63 17.31
CA PHE A 228 8.38 6.03 17.57
C PHE A 228 9.87 6.34 17.50
N TYR A 229 10.26 7.29 16.64
CA TYR A 229 11.63 7.80 16.55
C TYR A 229 11.65 9.21 16.00
N LYS A 230 12.82 9.87 16.12
CA LYS A 230 13.08 11.17 15.54
C LYS A 230 14.23 11.11 14.55
N LYS A 231 14.17 11.94 13.52
CA LYS A 231 15.21 12.02 12.49
C LYS A 231 15.41 13.45 12.03
N MET A 232 16.68 13.84 11.91
CA MET A 232 17.01 15.14 11.30
C MET A 232 16.85 15.05 9.79
N VAL A 233 16.16 16.02 9.22
CA VAL A 233 15.92 16.17 7.79
C VAL A 233 16.48 17.51 7.34
N TYR A 234 17.18 17.54 6.20
CA TYR A 234 17.93 18.71 5.74
C TYR A 234 17.49 19.18 4.37
N GLY A 235 17.48 20.50 4.17
CA GLY A 235 17.34 21.15 2.87
C GLY A 235 16.13 20.68 2.06
N ASP A 236 16.38 20.19 0.85
CA ASP A 236 15.28 19.76 -0.05
C ASP A 236 14.53 18.51 0.42
N ASP A 237 15.08 17.73 1.34
CA ASP A 237 14.38 16.58 1.91
C ASP A 237 13.21 17.00 2.80
N ILE A 238 13.26 18.20 3.40
CA ILE A 238 12.11 18.78 4.11
C ILE A 238 10.95 19.03 3.13
N LYS A 239 11.26 19.55 1.95
CA LYS A 239 10.28 19.78 0.86
C LYS A 239 9.74 18.45 0.32
N ASN A 240 10.61 17.47 0.12
CA ASN A 240 10.22 16.13 -0.34
C ASN A 240 9.28 15.45 0.67
N LEU A 241 9.62 15.51 1.97
CA LEU A 241 8.77 14.99 3.03
C LEU A 241 7.39 15.66 3.03
N PHE A 242 7.33 16.99 2.93
CA PHE A 242 6.07 17.71 2.86
C PHE A 242 5.27 17.36 1.59
N ASN A 243 5.92 17.38 0.43
CA ASN A 243 5.26 17.13 -0.86
C ASN A 243 4.71 15.72 -1.01
N MET A 244 5.27 14.71 -0.32
CA MET A 244 4.75 13.36 -0.36
C MET A 244 3.52 13.14 0.52
N THR A 245 3.12 14.15 1.32
CA THR A 245 1.98 14.07 2.24
C THR A 245 0.74 14.78 1.72
N PRO A 246 -0.48 14.44 2.22
CA PRO A 246 -1.70 15.17 1.89
C PRO A 246 -1.69 16.65 2.33
N TYR A 247 -0.78 17.04 3.22
CA TYR A 247 -0.66 18.42 3.71
C TYR A 247 -0.41 19.41 2.57
N ARG A 248 0.30 19.00 1.53
CA ARG A 248 0.56 19.80 0.33
C ARG A 248 -0.67 20.50 -0.23
N TRP A 249 -1.86 19.85 -0.17
CA TRP A 249 -3.08 20.36 -0.78
C TRP A 249 -3.88 21.32 0.09
N LYS A 250 -3.65 21.30 1.40
CA LYS A 250 -4.50 22.00 2.38
C LYS A 250 -3.74 23.02 3.23
N SER A 251 -2.44 23.19 3.01
CA SER A 251 -1.60 24.04 3.86
C SER A 251 -1.67 25.52 3.47
N PRO A 252 -1.69 26.42 4.46
CA PRO A 252 -1.59 27.86 4.23
C PRO A 252 -0.28 28.22 3.51
N LYS A 253 -0.35 29.16 2.55
CA LYS A 253 0.80 29.56 1.74
C LYS A 253 1.97 30.06 2.59
N GLU A 254 1.67 30.90 3.60
CA GLU A 254 2.67 31.43 4.54
C GLU A 254 3.41 30.32 5.31
N GLY A 255 2.66 29.30 5.78
CA GLY A 255 3.26 28.12 6.46
C GLY A 255 4.16 27.31 5.54
N VAL A 256 3.78 27.17 4.27
CA VAL A 256 4.62 26.48 3.26
C VAL A 256 5.88 27.28 2.96
N GLU A 257 5.81 28.61 2.83
CA GLU A 257 6.96 29.48 2.64
C GLU A 257 7.93 29.39 3.84
N LYS A 258 7.37 29.38 5.07
CA LYS A 258 8.15 29.18 6.30
C LYS A 258 8.85 27.81 6.30
N LEU A 259 8.16 26.73 5.95
CA LEU A 259 8.75 25.41 5.86
C LEU A 259 9.88 25.36 4.84
N ASN A 260 9.68 25.96 3.67
CA ASN A 260 10.65 25.98 2.58
C ASN A 260 11.91 26.80 2.90
N SER A 261 11.86 27.68 3.90
CA SER A 261 13.02 28.47 4.37
C SER A 261 13.90 27.75 5.36
N LEU A 262 13.45 26.60 5.89
CA LEU A 262 14.22 25.80 6.85
C LEU A 262 15.38 25.08 6.14
N THR A 263 16.54 25.11 6.80
CA THR A 263 17.72 24.35 6.37
C THR A 263 17.79 22.96 7.02
N GLU A 264 17.18 22.82 8.19
CA GLU A 264 17.08 21.57 8.94
C GLU A 264 15.78 21.52 9.74
N LEU A 265 15.29 20.32 10.00
CA LEU A 265 14.12 20.07 10.84
C LEU A 265 14.23 18.68 11.48
N GLU A 266 14.15 18.60 12.81
CA GLU A 266 13.94 17.32 13.47
C GLU A 266 12.47 16.91 13.30
N VAL A 267 12.23 15.76 12.70
CA VAL A 267 10.89 15.25 12.44
C VAL A 267 10.60 14.03 13.32
N THR A 268 9.42 14.00 13.87
CA THR A 268 8.90 12.88 14.66
C THR A 268 8.18 11.89 13.73
N VAL A 269 8.61 10.64 13.76
CA VAL A 269 7.91 9.51 13.14
C VAL A 269 7.23 8.74 14.26
N ASP A 270 5.91 8.67 14.19
CA ASP A 270 5.05 8.01 15.18
C ASP A 270 3.97 7.25 14.43
N VAL A 271 4.11 5.92 14.33
CA VAL A 271 3.21 5.06 13.57
C VAL A 271 2.80 3.84 14.37
N ASN A 272 1.58 3.36 14.14
CA ASN A 272 1.13 2.08 14.63
C ASN A 272 1.21 1.05 13.49
N ILE A 273 1.67 -0.14 13.83
CA ILE A 273 1.71 -1.31 12.97
C ILE A 273 0.78 -2.35 13.60
N ASP A 274 -0.34 -2.56 12.98
CA ASP A 274 -1.41 -3.42 13.47
C ASP A 274 -1.48 -4.70 12.64
N ILE A 275 -1.69 -5.82 13.31
CA ILE A 275 -1.94 -7.12 12.69
C ILE A 275 -3.35 -7.54 12.98
N TYR A 276 -4.06 -7.93 11.94
CA TYR A 276 -5.44 -8.40 12.02
C TYR A 276 -5.57 -9.79 11.40
N SER A 277 -6.45 -10.62 11.99
CA SER A 277 -6.97 -11.84 11.37
C SER A 277 -8.42 -11.65 10.93
N LEU A 278 -8.83 -12.35 9.88
CA LEU A 278 -10.23 -12.36 9.46
C LEU A 278 -11.11 -13.01 10.53
N ASN A 279 -12.23 -12.38 10.86
CA ASN A 279 -13.21 -12.94 11.79
C ASN A 279 -13.74 -14.26 11.24
N LYS A 280 -13.73 -15.32 12.06
CA LYS A 280 -14.35 -16.59 11.69
C LYS A 280 -15.86 -16.39 11.50
N VAL A 281 -16.35 -16.68 10.31
CA VAL A 281 -17.80 -16.74 10.09
C VAL A 281 -18.32 -17.90 10.95
N ILE A 282 -18.96 -17.58 12.07
CA ILE A 282 -19.74 -18.58 12.82
C ILE A 282 -20.97 -18.86 11.97
N LEU A 283 -20.94 -19.94 11.19
CA LEU A 283 -22.14 -20.45 10.55
C LEU A 283 -23.09 -20.79 11.72
N LYS A 284 -24.10 -19.96 11.94
CA LYS A 284 -25.22 -20.33 12.80
C LYS A 284 -25.91 -21.46 12.07
N ASN A 285 -25.73 -22.69 12.61
CA ASN A 285 -26.52 -23.86 12.23
C ASN A 285 -28.01 -23.65 12.52
#